data_22b7b1d44f978afe0b529940706f0ee8
#
_entry.id   22b7b1d44f978afe0b529940706f0ee8
#
_cell.length_a   1.000
_cell.length_b   1.000
_cell.length_c   1.000
_cell.angle_alpha   90.00
_cell.angle_beta   90.00
_cell.angle_gamma   90.00
#
_symmetry.space_group_name_H-M   'P 1'
#
loop_
_entity.id
_entity.type
_entity.pdbx_description
1 polymer ?
#
loop_
_entity_poly.entity_id
_entity_poly.type
_entity_poly.pdbx_seq_one_letter_code
_entity_poly.pdbx_strand_id
1 'polypeptide(L)'
;MSQSRQFKFGKDPSFTFKFLRRSAPNGSLHTSASASSWWLALARNAIYFALGALGLTSEDEVLVPAYICAAAVEPIRAYGAKPVFYGINKDCSADLLDIERKIGPCARALLFVHYFGFPNRNIRELRSLCDLRNLLLIEDCAHVLCGETDGVPLGQLGDVAVFSFRKFLPIINGAELRLNRQVESMSIKLRREAFTSTLKHAVNLAEQRWPPISSAIKPLSNVAKFLHRASSQQSQEGPAQQAEVLHGNSETRFDPGVLYSPMSRLSRWIMAHTDMEAVVERRRDNYFKLADALHEISGVEMLFPKLPAGVCPWTLPLTFEGLSYVHKLLRERGIPAVAWDAVRPQELGGAQFHDADFLYENLFFLPVHQNLEPHHLDEMVSVIKNVRHSTRSRPLARNLG
;
A
#
# COMPACT_ATOMS: atom_id res chain seq x y z
N MET A 1 -25.23 -0.70 -17.18
CA MET A 1 -24.88 -1.98 -16.52
C MET A 1 -23.52 -2.42 -17.03
N SER A 2 -22.46 -2.12 -16.31
CA SER A 2 -21.08 -2.55 -16.65
C SER A 2 -20.96 -4.02 -16.28
N GLN A 3 -20.88 -4.91 -17.27
CA GLN A 3 -20.42 -6.27 -17.05
C GLN A 3 -19.00 -6.18 -16.48
N SER A 4 -18.79 -6.59 -15.22
CA SER A 4 -17.49 -6.76 -14.63
C SER A 4 -16.74 -7.80 -15.46
N ARG A 5 -15.88 -7.37 -16.39
CA ARG A 5 -14.99 -8.28 -17.11
C ARG A 5 -14.11 -8.96 -16.08
N GLN A 6 -14.18 -10.26 -16.02
CA GLN A 6 -13.39 -11.08 -15.11
C GLN A 6 -11.93 -11.01 -15.58
N PHE A 7 -11.02 -10.56 -14.70
CA PHE A 7 -9.59 -10.62 -14.98
C PHE A 7 -9.15 -12.08 -15.09
N LYS A 8 -8.21 -12.35 -15.99
CA LYS A 8 -7.67 -13.69 -16.21
C LYS A 8 -6.87 -14.20 -15.00
N PHE A 9 -6.34 -13.27 -14.19
CA PHE A 9 -5.64 -13.53 -12.94
C PHE A 9 -5.81 -12.33 -12.00
N GLY A 10 -5.55 -12.51 -10.69
CA GLY A 10 -5.71 -11.45 -9.69
C GLY A 10 -4.63 -10.37 -9.74
N LYS A 11 -4.94 -9.17 -9.26
CA LYS A 11 -3.94 -8.10 -9.00
C LYS A 11 -3.13 -8.37 -7.73
N ASP A 12 -3.72 -9.06 -6.75
CA ASP A 12 -3.18 -9.36 -5.43
C ASP A 12 -2.96 -10.87 -5.26
N PRO A 13 -2.04 -11.31 -4.38
CA PRO A 13 -1.80 -12.71 -4.14
C PRO A 13 -3.01 -13.40 -3.53
N SER A 14 -3.35 -14.59 -4.03
CA SER A 14 -4.38 -15.46 -3.47
C SER A 14 -3.78 -16.50 -2.52
N PHE A 15 -4.60 -17.02 -1.58
CA PHE A 15 -4.16 -18.05 -0.67
C PHE A 15 -3.83 -19.35 -1.41
N THR A 16 -2.64 -19.91 -1.14
CA THR A 16 -2.20 -21.21 -1.64
C THR A 16 -1.27 -21.87 -0.61
N PHE A 17 -1.33 -23.19 -0.52
CA PHE A 17 -0.44 -23.97 0.35
C PHE A 17 1.02 -24.02 -0.16
N LYS A 18 1.27 -23.65 -1.42
CA LYS A 18 2.60 -23.69 -2.06
C LYS A 18 3.68 -22.91 -1.28
N PHE A 19 3.27 -21.80 -0.63
CA PHE A 19 4.18 -20.93 0.12
C PHE A 19 4.03 -21.06 1.64
N LEU A 20 3.43 -22.15 2.14
CA LEU A 20 3.36 -22.41 3.56
C LEU A 20 4.46 -23.41 4.00
N ARG A 21 5.15 -23.07 5.07
CA ARG A 21 6.05 -23.98 5.79
C ARG A 21 5.26 -24.86 6.77
N ARG A 22 5.72 -26.08 7.03
CA ARG A 22 5.09 -26.99 8.02
C ARG A 22 5.23 -26.50 9.45
N SER A 23 6.29 -25.74 9.76
CA SER A 23 6.53 -25.12 11.06
C SER A 23 6.88 -23.64 10.89
N ALA A 24 6.46 -22.81 11.83
CA ALA A 24 6.89 -21.42 11.87
C ALA A 24 8.40 -21.36 12.12
N PRO A 25 9.17 -20.55 11.34
CA PRO A 25 10.60 -20.39 11.61
C PRO A 25 10.82 -19.70 12.96
N ASN A 26 11.86 -20.09 13.66
CA ASN A 26 12.35 -19.37 14.85
C ASN A 26 13.04 -18.08 14.37
N GLY A 27 12.31 -17.02 14.23
CA GLY A 27 12.82 -15.72 13.80
C GLY A 27 11.90 -15.09 12.74
N SER A 28 11.44 -13.90 13.02
CA SER A 28 10.63 -13.12 12.07
C SER A 28 11.56 -12.25 11.23
N LEU A 29 11.34 -12.18 9.92
CA LEU A 29 12.01 -11.22 9.02
C LEU A 29 11.88 -9.75 9.47
N HIS A 30 11.02 -9.47 10.44
CA HIS A 30 10.64 -8.12 10.85
C HIS A 30 10.92 -7.79 12.32
N THR A 31 11.47 -8.72 13.12
CA THR A 31 11.80 -8.42 14.52
C THR A 31 13.21 -7.83 14.65
N SER A 32 13.30 -6.52 14.66
CA SER A 32 14.40 -5.87 15.36
C SER A 32 14.16 -6.07 16.88
N ALA A 33 15.11 -6.65 17.59
CA ALA A 33 15.00 -6.97 19.01
C ALA A 33 14.89 -5.75 19.95
N SER A 34 14.94 -4.54 19.41
CA SER A 34 14.96 -3.27 20.15
C SER A 34 13.77 -2.36 19.91
N ALA A 35 12.89 -2.64 18.95
CA ALA A 35 11.76 -1.76 18.60
C ALA A 35 10.44 -2.25 19.21
N SER A 36 9.68 -1.34 19.81
CA SER A 36 8.30 -1.61 20.20
C SER A 36 7.42 -1.67 18.94
N SER A 37 6.64 -2.75 18.79
CA SER A 37 5.78 -2.96 17.62
C SER A 37 4.35 -3.27 18.03
N TRP A 38 3.37 -2.73 17.27
CA TRP A 38 1.95 -3.07 17.37
C TRP A 38 1.44 -3.64 16.06
N TRP A 39 0.72 -4.75 16.16
CA TRP A 39 0.12 -5.44 15.03
C TRP A 39 -1.35 -5.05 14.89
N LEU A 40 -1.63 -4.22 13.89
CA LEU A 40 -2.90 -3.58 13.63
C LEU A 40 -3.59 -4.19 12.42
N ALA A 41 -4.90 -3.94 12.29
CA ALA A 41 -5.65 -4.41 11.14
C ALA A 41 -5.21 -3.73 9.83
N LEU A 42 -4.99 -2.42 9.83
CA LEU A 42 -4.73 -1.61 8.64
C LEU A 42 -3.57 -0.64 8.88
N ALA A 43 -2.77 -0.39 7.82
CA ALA A 43 -1.66 0.56 7.86
C ALA A 43 -2.11 2.00 8.14
N ARG A 44 -3.32 2.40 7.69
CA ARG A 44 -3.88 3.71 8.03
C ARG A 44 -4.12 3.89 9.54
N ASN A 45 -4.46 2.81 10.25
CA ASN A 45 -4.57 2.84 11.71
C ASN A 45 -3.17 2.99 12.35
N ALA A 46 -2.15 2.37 11.76
CA ALA A 46 -0.77 2.51 12.20
C ALA A 46 -0.27 3.96 12.02
N ILE A 47 -0.60 4.62 10.90
CA ILE A 47 -0.28 6.06 10.72
C ILE A 47 -0.96 6.91 11.80
N TYR A 48 -2.25 6.68 12.07
CA TYR A 48 -2.96 7.42 13.13
C TYR A 48 -2.26 7.30 14.49
N PHE A 49 -1.90 6.08 14.89
CA PHE A 49 -1.20 5.84 16.15
C PHE A 49 0.25 6.33 16.13
N ALA A 50 0.91 6.34 14.97
CA ALA A 50 2.25 6.92 14.82
C ALA A 50 2.27 8.40 15.21
N LEU A 51 1.26 9.18 14.80
CA LEU A 51 1.17 10.61 15.15
C LEU A 51 1.06 10.80 16.67
N GLY A 52 0.22 9.99 17.33
CA GLY A 52 0.11 10.02 18.79
C GLY A 52 1.39 9.57 19.49
N ALA A 53 2.05 8.53 18.98
CA ALA A 53 3.33 8.05 19.51
C ALA A 53 4.42 9.13 19.42
N LEU A 54 4.40 9.93 18.37
CA LEU A 54 5.34 11.02 18.13
C LEU A 54 4.95 12.31 18.88
N GLY A 55 3.84 12.31 19.63
CA GLY A 55 3.38 13.44 20.42
C GLY A 55 2.83 14.62 19.60
N LEU A 56 2.32 14.35 18.37
CA LEU A 56 1.68 15.38 17.57
C LEU A 56 0.34 15.81 18.18
N THR A 57 -0.07 17.03 17.86
CA THR A 57 -1.34 17.64 18.25
C THR A 57 -2.15 18.06 17.02
N SER A 58 -3.35 18.59 17.23
CA SER A 58 -4.17 19.16 16.15
C SER A 58 -3.60 20.45 15.52
N GLU A 59 -2.66 21.11 16.21
CA GLU A 59 -2.02 22.34 15.71
C GLU A 59 -0.83 22.04 14.78
N ASP A 60 -0.39 20.77 14.73
CA ASP A 60 0.82 20.38 14.02
C ASP A 60 0.54 20.06 12.55
N GLU A 61 1.51 20.37 11.72
CA GLU A 61 1.53 20.03 10.31
C GLU A 61 2.41 18.81 10.04
N VAL A 62 1.94 17.94 9.13
CA VAL A 62 2.68 16.77 8.64
C VAL A 62 2.96 16.97 7.16
N LEU A 63 4.22 17.09 6.78
CA LEU A 63 4.60 17.12 5.36
C LEU A 63 4.40 15.74 4.74
N VAL A 64 3.67 15.67 3.62
CA VAL A 64 3.35 14.44 2.90
C VAL A 64 3.64 14.58 1.41
N PRO A 65 4.06 13.53 0.69
CA PRO A 65 4.35 13.65 -0.73
C PRO A 65 3.08 13.90 -1.56
N ALA A 66 3.18 14.68 -2.62
CA ALA A 66 2.06 14.96 -3.51
C ALA A 66 1.64 13.73 -4.35
N TYR A 67 2.51 12.75 -4.55
CA TYR A 67 2.13 11.45 -5.12
C TYR A 67 1.92 10.44 -4.00
N ILE A 68 0.68 10.33 -3.51
CA ILE A 68 0.31 9.49 -2.36
C ILE A 68 -1.12 8.97 -2.49
N CYS A 69 -1.39 7.80 -1.92
CA CYS A 69 -2.76 7.30 -1.77
C CYS A 69 -3.48 8.05 -0.65
N ALA A 70 -4.70 8.53 -0.90
CA ALA A 70 -5.54 9.19 0.11
C ALA A 70 -5.66 8.39 1.42
N ALA A 71 -5.57 7.04 1.36
CA ALA A 71 -5.59 6.19 2.54
C ALA A 71 -4.43 6.44 3.54
N ALA A 72 -3.34 7.06 3.11
CA ALA A 72 -2.24 7.45 4.00
C ALA A 72 -2.43 8.88 4.57
N VAL A 73 -3.22 9.71 3.90
CA VAL A 73 -3.49 11.11 4.30
C VAL A 73 -4.70 11.20 5.24
N GLU A 74 -5.75 10.41 5.00
CA GLU A 74 -6.96 10.38 5.82
C GLU A 74 -6.72 10.18 7.33
N PRO A 75 -5.82 9.27 7.77
CA PRO A 75 -5.53 9.14 9.20
C PRO A 75 -4.89 10.39 9.82
N ILE A 76 -4.15 11.20 9.04
CA ILE A 76 -3.57 12.47 9.52
C ILE A 76 -4.70 13.46 9.83
N ARG A 77 -5.67 13.60 8.91
CA ARG A 77 -6.85 14.45 9.11
C ARG A 77 -7.72 13.95 10.25
N ALA A 78 -7.96 12.64 10.31
CA ALA A 78 -8.75 12.04 11.39
C ALA A 78 -8.11 12.20 12.77
N TYR A 79 -6.80 12.32 12.84
CA TYR A 79 -6.06 12.63 14.06
C TYR A 79 -6.25 14.10 14.48
N GLY A 80 -6.53 14.97 13.52
CA GLY A 80 -6.67 16.42 13.69
C GLY A 80 -5.48 17.22 13.15
N ALA A 81 -4.34 16.56 12.83
CA ALA A 81 -3.18 17.22 12.26
C ALA A 81 -3.42 17.61 10.80
N LYS A 82 -2.70 18.60 10.31
CA LYS A 82 -2.86 19.15 8.96
C LYS A 82 -1.83 18.57 7.98
N PRO A 83 -2.25 17.89 6.91
CA PRO A 83 -1.33 17.46 5.86
C PRO A 83 -0.89 18.67 5.01
N VAL A 84 0.42 18.79 4.77
CA VAL A 84 1.03 19.78 3.87
C VAL A 84 1.76 19.03 2.76
N PHE A 85 1.29 19.16 1.52
CA PHE A 85 1.85 18.39 0.41
C PHE A 85 3.16 19.00 -0.11
N TYR A 86 4.18 18.14 -0.33
CA TYR A 86 5.43 18.50 -0.97
C TYR A 86 5.63 17.80 -2.31
N GLY A 87 6.42 18.40 -3.19
CA GLY A 87 6.69 17.93 -4.55
C GLY A 87 7.41 16.58 -4.59
N ILE A 88 7.03 15.78 -5.57
CA ILE A 88 7.68 14.51 -5.94
C ILE A 88 8.11 14.61 -7.39
N ASN A 89 9.35 14.20 -7.69
CA ASN A 89 9.88 14.11 -9.04
C ASN A 89 9.30 12.90 -9.79
N LYS A 90 9.40 12.86 -11.12
CA LYS A 90 8.89 11.76 -11.96
C LYS A 90 9.50 10.39 -11.63
N ASP A 91 10.66 10.35 -11.00
CA ASP A 91 11.32 9.13 -10.53
C ASP A 91 10.91 8.71 -9.11
N CYS A 92 9.87 9.33 -8.57
CA CYS A 92 9.37 9.18 -7.19
C CYS A 92 10.36 9.60 -6.10
N SER A 93 11.42 10.33 -6.41
CA SER A 93 12.26 10.99 -5.40
C SER A 93 11.56 12.23 -4.84
N ALA A 94 11.87 12.61 -3.61
CA ALA A 94 11.33 13.79 -2.98
C ALA A 94 11.96 15.07 -3.54
N ASP A 95 11.18 16.12 -3.80
CA ASP A 95 11.70 17.46 -4.05
C ASP A 95 12.13 18.11 -2.72
N LEU A 96 13.43 17.98 -2.42
CA LEU A 96 13.99 18.48 -1.17
C LEU A 96 13.88 20.01 -1.04
N LEU A 97 13.97 20.76 -2.16
CA LEU A 97 13.82 22.21 -2.16
C LEU A 97 12.37 22.62 -1.85
N ASP A 98 11.40 21.88 -2.36
CA ASP A 98 10.00 22.15 -2.05
C ASP A 98 9.67 21.79 -0.59
N ILE A 99 10.25 20.71 -0.06
CA ILE A 99 10.14 20.37 1.37
C ILE A 99 10.67 21.51 2.23
N GLU A 100 11.88 21.99 1.96
CA GLU A 100 12.50 23.10 2.74
C GLU A 100 11.62 24.35 2.73
N ARG A 101 11.04 24.72 1.59
CA ARG A 101 10.12 25.87 1.47
C ARG A 101 8.84 25.71 2.27
N LYS A 102 8.41 24.47 2.50
CA LYS A 102 7.15 24.14 3.20
C LYS A 102 7.30 23.88 4.68
N ILE A 103 8.54 23.83 5.19
CA ILE A 103 8.78 23.75 6.63
C ILE A 103 8.42 25.09 7.27
N GLY A 104 7.21 25.17 7.83
CA GLY A 104 6.70 26.30 8.60
C GLY A 104 6.85 26.08 10.11
N PRO A 105 6.42 27.05 10.94
CA PRO A 105 6.54 26.98 12.40
C PRO A 105 5.68 25.85 13.01
N CYS A 106 4.63 25.40 12.33
CA CYS A 106 3.76 24.29 12.76
C CYS A 106 4.21 22.93 12.19
N ALA A 107 5.23 22.90 11.29
CA ALA A 107 5.73 21.65 10.73
C ALA A 107 6.38 20.80 11.83
N ARG A 108 5.81 19.62 12.11
CA ARG A 108 6.26 18.74 13.18
C ARG A 108 6.79 17.40 12.68
N ALA A 109 6.24 16.88 11.59
CA ALA A 109 6.65 15.60 11.04
C ALA A 109 6.74 15.65 9.51
N LEU A 110 7.54 14.74 8.95
CA LEU A 110 7.62 14.45 7.54
C LEU A 110 7.33 12.96 7.33
N LEU A 111 6.34 12.66 6.48
CA LEU A 111 6.05 11.32 6.01
C LEU A 111 6.63 11.15 4.60
N PHE A 112 7.41 10.10 4.38
CA PHE A 112 7.86 9.71 3.05
C PHE A 112 7.51 8.27 2.75
N VAL A 113 7.47 7.90 1.47
CA VAL A 113 7.02 6.58 1.00
C VAL A 113 8.17 5.85 0.32
N HIS A 114 8.33 4.56 0.62
CA HIS A 114 9.09 3.63 -0.19
C HIS A 114 8.19 3.10 -1.30
N TYR A 115 8.27 3.69 -2.49
CA TYR A 115 7.36 3.36 -3.58
C TYR A 115 7.63 1.98 -4.16
N PHE A 116 6.56 1.19 -4.33
CA PHE A 116 6.54 -0.10 -5.05
C PHE A 116 7.49 -1.19 -4.49
N GLY A 117 7.97 -1.01 -3.26
CA GLY A 117 8.92 -1.90 -2.60
C GLY A 117 10.37 -1.45 -2.69
N PHE A 118 10.64 -0.39 -3.42
CA PHE A 118 11.99 0.15 -3.59
C PHE A 118 12.34 1.18 -2.51
N PRO A 119 13.62 1.24 -2.08
CA PRO A 119 14.09 2.30 -1.19
C PRO A 119 13.80 3.69 -1.79
N ASN A 120 13.34 4.62 -0.97
CA ASN A 120 13.27 6.01 -1.39
C ASN A 120 14.68 6.54 -1.65
N ARG A 121 14.88 7.20 -2.79
CA ARG A 121 16.22 7.65 -3.24
C ARG A 121 16.85 8.70 -2.35
N ASN A 122 16.01 9.50 -1.67
CA ASN A 122 16.46 10.60 -0.82
C ASN A 122 16.36 10.29 0.68
N ILE A 123 16.29 9.01 1.09
CA ILE A 123 16.02 8.68 2.50
C ILE A 123 17.05 9.27 3.46
N ARG A 124 18.33 9.31 3.07
CA ARG A 124 19.40 9.86 3.92
C ARG A 124 19.33 11.37 4.00
N GLU A 125 19.10 12.02 2.87
CA GLU A 125 18.91 13.47 2.80
C GLU A 125 17.68 13.89 3.59
N LEU A 126 16.56 13.13 3.48
CA LEU A 126 15.36 13.36 4.28
C LEU A 126 15.61 13.19 5.76
N ARG A 127 16.38 12.16 6.18
CA ARG A 127 16.74 11.99 7.59
C ARG A 127 17.59 13.16 8.07
N SER A 128 18.62 13.53 7.31
CA SER A 128 19.51 14.66 7.65
C SER A 128 18.74 15.98 7.73
N LEU A 129 17.80 16.21 6.79
CA LEU A 129 16.95 17.39 6.80
C LEU A 129 16.03 17.42 8.02
N CYS A 130 15.43 16.29 8.37
CA CYS A 130 14.59 16.19 9.56
C CYS A 130 15.38 16.43 10.84
N ASP A 131 16.58 15.89 10.96
CA ASP A 131 17.47 16.15 12.12
C ASP A 131 17.85 17.62 12.21
N LEU A 132 18.21 18.26 11.08
CA LEU A 132 18.56 19.68 11.03
C LEU A 132 17.39 20.60 11.40
N ARG A 133 16.17 20.25 10.99
CA ARG A 133 14.95 21.04 11.18
C ARG A 133 14.14 20.62 12.39
N ASN A 134 14.61 19.64 13.17
CA ASN A 134 13.90 19.06 14.33
C ASN A 134 12.51 18.52 13.96
N LEU A 135 12.40 17.88 12.79
CA LEU A 135 11.20 17.19 12.33
C LEU A 135 11.27 15.72 12.68
N LEU A 136 10.12 15.14 12.99
CA LEU A 136 9.95 13.69 13.17
C LEU A 136 9.75 13.02 11.81
N LEU A 137 10.43 11.89 11.58
CA LEU A 137 10.40 11.19 10.31
C LEU A 137 9.51 9.94 10.40
N ILE A 138 8.44 9.91 9.59
CA ILE A 138 7.53 8.78 9.45
C ILE A 138 7.87 8.03 8.16
N GLU A 139 8.29 6.79 8.29
CA GLU A 139 8.68 5.91 7.19
C GLU A 139 7.50 5.06 6.75
N ASP A 140 6.84 5.43 5.64
CA ASP A 140 5.75 4.62 5.07
C ASP A 140 6.32 3.46 4.25
N CYS A 141 6.41 2.32 4.91
CA CYS A 141 6.80 1.01 4.38
C CYS A 141 5.60 0.18 3.92
N ALA A 142 4.44 0.79 3.61
CA ALA A 142 3.26 0.02 3.18
C ALA A 142 3.48 -0.79 1.90
N HIS A 143 4.49 -0.43 1.09
CA HIS A 143 4.90 -1.15 -0.13
C HIS A 143 6.19 -1.98 0.09
N VAL A 144 6.63 -2.15 1.32
CA VAL A 144 7.85 -2.90 1.66
C VAL A 144 7.48 -4.21 2.36
N LEU A 145 8.04 -5.33 1.89
CA LEU A 145 8.07 -6.59 2.61
C LEU A 145 9.43 -6.78 3.28
N CYS A 146 10.50 -6.55 2.53
CA CYS A 146 11.88 -6.53 2.99
C CYS A 146 12.73 -5.69 2.02
N GLY A 147 13.92 -5.34 2.44
CA GLY A 147 14.89 -4.58 1.67
C GLY A 147 15.78 -3.78 2.61
N GLU A 148 16.85 -3.26 2.07
CA GLU A 148 17.79 -2.41 2.78
C GLU A 148 18.31 -1.30 1.87
N THR A 149 18.85 -0.28 2.47
CA THR A 149 19.64 0.75 1.79
C THR A 149 20.91 0.99 2.60
N ASP A 150 22.07 0.83 1.95
CA ASP A 150 23.40 0.97 2.56
C ASP A 150 23.56 0.16 3.87
N GLY A 151 23.07 -1.08 3.88
CA GLY A 151 23.14 -1.98 5.02
C GLY A 151 22.14 -1.68 6.16
N VAL A 152 21.25 -0.68 5.99
CA VAL A 152 20.20 -0.38 6.96
C VAL A 152 18.87 -0.92 6.43
N PRO A 153 18.20 -1.83 7.16
CA PRO A 153 16.89 -2.33 6.76
C PRO A 153 15.86 -1.21 6.62
N LEU A 154 15.01 -1.30 5.58
CA LEU A 154 13.90 -0.37 5.39
C LEU A 154 12.94 -0.45 6.61
N GLY A 155 12.50 0.70 7.07
CA GLY A 155 11.71 0.85 8.29
C GLY A 155 12.55 1.08 9.54
N GLN A 156 13.85 1.35 9.44
CA GLN A 156 14.74 1.65 10.57
C GLN A 156 15.36 3.05 10.53
N LEU A 157 15.13 3.80 9.46
CA LEU A 157 15.70 5.16 9.32
C LEU A 157 14.73 6.24 9.83
N GLY A 158 13.44 6.00 9.80
CA GLY A 158 12.43 6.90 10.40
C GLY A 158 12.39 6.78 11.93
N ASP A 159 11.83 7.79 12.59
CA ASP A 159 11.51 7.72 14.03
C ASP A 159 10.44 6.64 14.29
N VAL A 160 9.54 6.48 13.33
CA VAL A 160 8.55 5.40 13.26
C VAL A 160 8.46 4.84 11.85
N ALA A 161 8.04 3.58 11.73
CA ALA A 161 7.75 2.94 10.45
C ALA A 161 6.38 2.25 10.45
N VAL A 162 5.72 2.26 9.27
CA VAL A 162 4.40 1.66 9.07
C VAL A 162 4.44 0.67 7.93
N PHE A 163 4.07 -0.59 8.18
CA PHE A 163 4.05 -1.66 7.17
C PHE A 163 2.62 -2.13 6.85
N SER A 164 2.43 -2.70 5.65
CA SER A 164 1.16 -3.29 5.20
C SER A 164 1.37 -4.63 4.50
N PHE A 165 1.28 -5.72 5.25
CA PHE A 165 1.61 -7.07 4.74
C PHE A 165 0.56 -7.65 3.79
N ARG A 166 -0.70 -7.17 3.83
CA ARG A 166 -1.76 -7.60 2.91
C ARG A 166 -1.46 -7.34 1.43
N LYS A 167 -0.51 -6.46 1.14
CA LYS A 167 -0.05 -6.19 -0.23
C LYS A 167 0.87 -7.29 -0.79
N PHE A 168 1.44 -8.08 0.10
CA PHE A 168 2.40 -9.14 -0.25
C PHE A 168 1.86 -10.54 0.04
N LEU A 169 1.05 -10.66 1.08
CA LEU A 169 0.56 -11.94 1.59
C LEU A 169 -0.95 -12.06 1.37
N PRO A 170 -1.46 -13.28 1.21
CA PRO A 170 -2.90 -13.55 1.05
C PRO A 170 -3.61 -13.49 2.41
N ILE A 171 -3.52 -12.34 3.07
CA ILE A 171 -4.14 -12.05 4.37
C ILE A 171 -5.16 -10.92 4.23
N ILE A 172 -6.19 -10.95 5.03
CA ILE A 172 -7.30 -9.99 4.93
C ILE A 172 -6.92 -8.65 5.54
N ASN A 173 -6.18 -8.69 6.64
CA ASN A 173 -5.68 -7.53 7.36
C ASN A 173 -4.29 -7.82 7.89
N GLY A 174 -3.54 -6.79 8.21
CA GLY A 174 -2.20 -6.95 8.77
C GLY A 174 -1.32 -5.76 8.44
N ALA A 175 -1.03 -5.00 9.46
CA ALA A 175 -0.11 -3.88 9.45
C ALA A 175 0.74 -3.89 10.70
N GLU A 176 1.92 -3.31 10.64
CA GLU A 176 2.80 -3.09 11.79
C GLU A 176 3.02 -1.58 11.94
N LEU A 177 2.88 -1.08 13.17
CA LEU A 177 3.48 0.15 13.62
C LEU A 177 4.75 -0.20 14.38
N ARG A 178 5.89 0.30 13.95
CA ARG A 178 7.18 0.10 14.59
C ARG A 178 7.71 1.44 15.09
N LEU A 179 8.10 1.50 16.36
CA LEU A 179 8.78 2.64 16.93
C LEU A 179 10.29 2.36 16.96
N ASN A 180 11.07 3.17 16.27
CA ASN A 180 12.53 3.06 16.22
C ASN A 180 13.18 3.97 17.27
N ARG A 181 12.48 5.00 17.71
CA ARG A 181 12.90 5.90 18.79
C ARG A 181 12.29 5.44 20.11
N GLN A 182 12.99 5.64 21.23
CA GLN A 182 12.38 5.51 22.55
C GLN A 182 11.34 6.62 22.70
N VAL A 183 10.07 6.25 22.61
CA VAL A 183 8.95 7.13 22.90
C VAL A 183 8.48 6.82 24.32
N GLU A 184 8.16 7.84 25.11
CA GLU A 184 7.54 7.65 26.42
C GLU A 184 6.32 6.74 26.25
N SER A 185 6.23 5.72 27.09
CA SER A 185 5.41 4.52 26.97
C SER A 185 4.02 4.76 26.37
N MET A 186 3.86 4.60 25.07
CA MET A 186 2.57 4.53 24.42
C MET A 186 1.97 3.13 24.62
N SER A 187 0.81 3.06 25.24
CA SER A 187 0.04 1.83 25.35
C SER A 187 -1.19 1.86 24.45
N ILE A 188 -1.14 1.17 23.33
CA ILE A 188 -2.32 0.99 22.47
C ILE A 188 -3.11 -0.20 22.98
N LYS A 189 -4.27 0.05 23.61
CA LYS A 189 -5.18 -1.01 24.06
C LYS A 189 -6.03 -1.48 22.87
N LEU A 190 -5.54 -2.47 22.13
CA LEU A 190 -6.28 -3.08 21.03
C LEU A 190 -7.48 -3.88 21.54
N ARG A 191 -8.58 -3.85 20.79
CA ARG A 191 -9.78 -4.66 21.07
C ARG A 191 -9.45 -6.15 20.95
N ARG A 192 -10.18 -7.00 21.68
CA ARG A 192 -10.10 -8.46 21.44
C ARG A 192 -10.78 -8.77 20.11
N GLU A 193 -10.12 -9.59 19.29
CA GLU A 193 -10.73 -10.10 18.07
C GLU A 193 -11.93 -11.00 18.42
N ALA A 194 -13.11 -10.70 17.87
CA ALA A 194 -14.28 -11.56 18.01
C ALA A 194 -14.09 -12.84 17.18
N PHE A 195 -14.50 -14.00 17.72
CA PHE A 195 -14.45 -15.29 17.01
C PHE A 195 -15.21 -15.23 15.67
N THR A 196 -16.36 -14.54 15.64
CA THR A 196 -17.15 -14.31 14.43
C THR A 196 -16.37 -13.57 13.34
N SER A 197 -15.46 -12.68 13.71
CA SER A 197 -14.56 -11.98 12.78
C SER A 197 -13.55 -12.94 12.16
N THR A 198 -12.91 -13.81 12.96
CA THR A 198 -11.99 -14.84 12.47
C THR A 198 -12.70 -15.81 11.51
N LEU A 199 -13.92 -16.25 11.84
CA LEU A 199 -14.72 -17.13 10.98
C LEU A 199 -15.06 -16.44 9.65
N LYS A 200 -15.53 -15.18 9.69
CA LYS A 200 -15.79 -14.39 8.48
C LYS A 200 -14.53 -14.27 7.61
N HIS A 201 -13.40 -14.07 8.20
CA HIS A 201 -12.11 -13.98 7.50
C HIS A 201 -11.75 -15.33 6.84
N ALA A 202 -11.92 -16.45 7.54
CA ALA A 202 -11.70 -17.78 6.97
C ALA A 202 -12.63 -18.08 5.79
N VAL A 203 -13.92 -17.72 5.90
CA VAL A 203 -14.89 -17.86 4.82
C VAL A 203 -14.49 -17.02 3.60
N ASN A 204 -14.12 -15.77 3.78
CA ASN A 204 -13.69 -14.90 2.67
C ASN A 204 -12.45 -15.44 1.94
N LEU A 205 -11.47 -16.01 2.66
CA LEU A 205 -10.29 -16.65 2.04
C LEU A 205 -10.70 -17.91 1.26
N ALA A 206 -11.61 -18.72 1.81
CA ALA A 206 -12.12 -19.90 1.13
C ALA A 206 -12.92 -19.54 -0.14
N GLU A 207 -13.74 -18.49 -0.10
CA GLU A 207 -14.47 -17.97 -1.25
C GLU A 207 -13.54 -17.51 -2.38
N GLN A 208 -12.43 -16.83 -2.03
CA GLN A 208 -11.43 -16.40 -3.02
C GLN A 208 -10.74 -17.58 -3.71
N ARG A 209 -10.53 -18.68 -2.99
CA ARG A 209 -9.78 -19.85 -3.49
C ARG A 209 -10.65 -20.87 -4.19
N TRP A 210 -11.88 -21.05 -3.73
CA TRP A 210 -12.83 -22.07 -4.22
C TRP A 210 -14.21 -21.45 -4.50
N PRO A 211 -14.35 -20.68 -5.60
CA PRO A 211 -15.64 -20.04 -5.92
C PRO A 211 -16.86 -20.97 -5.95
N PRO A 212 -16.76 -22.26 -6.38
CA PRO A 212 -17.92 -23.18 -6.34
C PRO A 212 -18.39 -23.52 -4.92
N ILE A 213 -17.49 -23.50 -3.94
CA ILE A 213 -17.82 -23.76 -2.53
C ILE A 213 -18.52 -22.56 -1.88
N SER A 214 -18.40 -21.38 -2.48
CA SER A 214 -19.06 -20.16 -2.00
C SER A 214 -20.57 -20.31 -1.90
N SER A 215 -21.21 -21.06 -2.79
CA SER A 215 -22.64 -21.33 -2.75
C SER A 215 -23.07 -22.21 -1.55
N ALA A 216 -22.22 -23.14 -1.13
CA ALA A 216 -22.44 -24.00 0.04
C ALA A 216 -22.15 -23.28 1.38
N ILE A 217 -21.26 -22.27 1.37
CA ILE A 217 -20.84 -21.54 2.56
C ILE A 217 -21.68 -20.26 2.79
N LYS A 218 -22.38 -19.75 1.78
CA LYS A 218 -23.28 -18.58 1.90
C LYS A 218 -24.26 -18.63 3.08
N PRO A 219 -24.86 -19.77 3.45
CA PRO A 219 -25.70 -19.84 4.64
C PRO A 219 -24.94 -19.52 5.92
N LEU A 220 -23.68 -19.98 6.06
CA LEU A 220 -22.82 -19.71 7.21
C LEU A 220 -22.41 -18.24 7.30
N SER A 221 -22.17 -17.58 6.16
CA SER A 221 -21.86 -16.15 6.11
C SER A 221 -23.07 -15.29 6.53
N ASN A 222 -24.28 -15.71 6.22
CA ASN A 222 -25.51 -15.05 6.64
C ASN A 222 -25.77 -15.22 8.13
N VAL A 223 -25.48 -16.39 8.70
CA VAL A 223 -25.53 -16.64 10.15
C VAL A 223 -24.49 -15.76 10.87
N ALA A 224 -23.28 -15.65 10.34
CA ALA A 224 -22.26 -14.78 10.91
C ALA A 224 -22.65 -13.29 10.86
N LYS A 225 -23.32 -12.83 9.78
CA LYS A 225 -23.89 -11.46 9.68
C LYS A 225 -25.04 -11.24 10.68
N PHE A 226 -25.87 -12.23 10.89
CA PHE A 226 -26.98 -12.17 11.86
C PHE A 226 -26.46 -12.10 13.29
N LEU A 227 -25.47 -12.94 13.65
CA LEU A 227 -24.82 -12.93 14.96
C LEU A 227 -24.06 -11.61 15.21
N HIS A 228 -23.47 -11.03 14.17
CA HIS A 228 -22.81 -9.70 14.29
C HIS A 228 -23.83 -8.58 14.53
N ARG A 229 -24.99 -8.59 13.86
CA ARG A 229 -26.07 -7.63 14.12
C ARG A 229 -26.62 -7.74 15.53
N ALA A 230 -26.76 -8.95 16.06
CA ALA A 230 -27.21 -9.19 17.42
C ALA A 230 -26.20 -8.70 18.49
N SER A 231 -24.89 -8.80 18.20
CA SER A 231 -23.85 -8.34 19.13
C SER A 231 -23.57 -6.81 19.07
N SER A 232 -23.87 -6.17 17.94
CA SER A 232 -23.66 -4.72 17.77
C SER A 232 -24.77 -3.84 18.36
N GLN A 233 -25.89 -4.42 18.79
CA GLN A 233 -26.94 -3.68 19.49
C GLN A 233 -26.64 -3.39 20.98
N GLN A 234 -25.57 -3.95 21.55
CA GLN A 234 -25.21 -3.78 22.96
C GLN A 234 -24.07 -2.78 23.25
N SER A 235 -23.59 -2.06 22.27
CA SER A 235 -22.52 -1.06 22.49
C SER A 235 -22.89 0.30 21.85
N GLN A 236 -23.95 0.90 22.37
CA GLN A 236 -24.13 2.35 22.29
C GLN A 236 -23.80 2.91 23.66
N GLU A 237 -22.68 3.68 23.73
CA GLU A 237 -22.58 4.92 24.52
C GLU A 237 -21.12 5.39 24.52
N GLY A 238 -20.88 6.50 23.83
CA GLY A 238 -19.73 7.35 23.89
C GLY A 238 -19.94 8.49 22.89
N PRO A 239 -19.82 9.78 23.29
CA PRO A 239 -20.10 10.89 22.40
C PRO A 239 -19.05 10.96 21.31
N ALA A 240 -19.36 10.40 20.14
CA ALA A 240 -18.64 10.68 18.92
C ALA A 240 -19.04 12.09 18.47
N GLN A 241 -18.13 13.05 18.63
CA GLN A 241 -18.20 14.32 17.92
C GLN A 241 -18.44 14.01 16.43
N GLN A 242 -19.43 14.68 15.87
CA GLN A 242 -19.80 14.62 14.46
C GLN A 242 -18.61 15.08 13.61
N ALA A 243 -17.78 14.13 13.19
CA ALA A 243 -16.84 14.38 12.11
C ALA A 243 -17.66 14.43 10.81
N GLU A 244 -17.63 15.55 10.13
CA GLU A 244 -18.20 15.73 8.79
C GLU A 244 -17.82 14.56 7.88
N VAL A 245 -18.81 14.05 7.16
CA VAL A 245 -18.67 12.92 6.23
C VAL A 245 -17.84 13.38 5.05
N LEU A 246 -16.53 13.23 5.11
CA LEU A 246 -15.63 13.46 3.99
C LEU A 246 -15.85 12.37 2.93
N HIS A 247 -16.14 12.80 1.70
CA HIS A 247 -16.46 11.96 0.56
C HIS A 247 -15.19 11.32 -0.01
N GLY A 248 -14.91 10.06 0.37
CA GLY A 248 -13.85 9.24 -0.21
C GLY A 248 -14.40 7.89 -0.70
N ASN A 249 -13.74 7.26 -1.68
CA ASN A 249 -14.00 5.88 -2.06
C ASN A 249 -13.87 4.97 -0.83
N SER A 250 -14.72 3.93 -0.73
CA SER A 250 -14.75 3.02 0.43
C SER A 250 -13.38 2.40 0.79
N GLU A 251 -12.47 2.31 -0.18
CA GLU A 251 -11.11 1.77 -0.01
C GLU A 251 -10.14 2.75 0.69
N THR A 252 -10.36 4.06 0.60
CA THR A 252 -9.48 5.09 1.16
C THR A 252 -9.99 5.68 2.46
N ARG A 253 -11.30 5.58 2.73
CA ARG A 253 -11.95 6.18 3.89
C ARG A 253 -11.36 5.68 5.21
N PHE A 254 -11.06 6.61 6.12
CA PHE A 254 -10.74 6.28 7.52
C PHE A 254 -12.01 5.90 8.28
N ASP A 255 -11.98 4.75 8.96
CA ASP A 255 -13.10 4.26 9.78
C ASP A 255 -12.67 4.17 11.25
N PRO A 256 -13.15 5.08 12.13
CA PRO A 256 -12.87 5.03 13.56
C PRO A 256 -13.35 3.74 14.23
N GLY A 257 -14.36 3.08 13.66
CA GLY A 257 -14.92 1.83 14.19
C GLY A 257 -13.94 0.67 14.18
N VAL A 258 -12.95 0.69 13.26
CA VAL A 258 -11.90 -0.36 13.16
C VAL A 258 -10.52 0.12 13.65
N LEU A 259 -10.42 1.33 14.21
CA LEU A 259 -9.14 1.92 14.62
C LEU A 259 -8.36 1.01 15.59
N TYR A 260 -9.02 0.52 16.63
CA TYR A 260 -8.40 -0.33 17.64
C TYR A 260 -8.44 -1.84 17.31
N SER A 261 -8.69 -2.18 16.05
CA SER A 261 -8.72 -3.58 15.63
C SER A 261 -7.31 -4.13 15.44
N PRO A 262 -6.97 -5.28 16.07
CA PRO A 262 -5.70 -5.94 15.87
C PRO A 262 -5.63 -6.63 14.50
N MET A 263 -4.43 -6.99 14.08
CA MET A 263 -4.23 -7.99 13.04
C MET A 263 -4.88 -9.31 13.48
N SER A 264 -5.67 -9.92 12.59
CA SER A 264 -6.43 -11.13 12.92
C SER A 264 -5.50 -12.32 13.23
N ARG A 265 -5.99 -13.23 14.07
CA ARG A 265 -5.26 -14.47 14.42
C ARG A 265 -4.94 -15.29 13.17
N LEU A 266 -5.88 -15.37 12.24
CA LEU A 266 -5.69 -16.09 10.97
C LEU A 266 -4.61 -15.42 10.13
N SER A 267 -4.62 -14.09 10.00
CA SER A 267 -3.57 -13.35 9.28
C SER A 267 -2.19 -13.55 9.91
N ARG A 268 -2.10 -13.52 11.25
CA ARG A 268 -0.85 -13.79 11.97
C ARG A 268 -0.36 -15.22 11.74
N TRP A 269 -1.27 -16.19 11.76
CA TRP A 269 -0.94 -17.59 11.51
C TRP A 269 -0.41 -17.79 10.09
N ILE A 270 -1.10 -17.25 9.07
CA ILE A 270 -0.65 -17.31 7.67
C ILE A 270 0.73 -16.67 7.54
N MET A 271 0.91 -15.48 8.10
CA MET A 271 2.18 -14.76 8.04
C MET A 271 3.32 -15.55 8.69
N ALA A 272 3.09 -16.12 9.88
CA ALA A 272 4.09 -16.91 10.61
C ALA A 272 4.49 -18.21 9.89
N HIS A 273 3.57 -18.79 9.10
CA HIS A 273 3.83 -20.02 8.36
C HIS A 273 4.17 -19.79 6.89
N THR A 274 4.19 -18.54 6.42
CA THR A 274 4.58 -18.24 5.03
C THR A 274 6.10 -18.36 4.86
N ASP A 275 6.51 -19.04 3.79
CA ASP A 275 7.89 -19.05 3.34
C ASP A 275 8.22 -17.72 2.67
N MET A 276 8.70 -16.77 3.48
CA MET A 276 8.98 -15.41 3.03
C MET A 276 10.10 -15.36 1.98
N GLU A 277 11.11 -16.22 2.12
CA GLU A 277 12.21 -16.29 1.14
C GLU A 277 11.70 -16.74 -0.22
N ALA A 278 10.90 -17.80 -0.28
CA ALA A 278 10.28 -18.27 -1.51
C ALA A 278 9.32 -17.23 -2.12
N VAL A 279 8.60 -16.46 -1.28
CA VAL A 279 7.76 -15.34 -1.75
C VAL A 279 8.62 -14.24 -2.39
N VAL A 280 9.70 -13.83 -1.74
CA VAL A 280 10.62 -12.80 -2.24
C VAL A 280 11.26 -13.23 -3.54
N GLU A 281 11.83 -14.44 -3.58
CA GLU A 281 12.47 -15.00 -4.77
C GLU A 281 11.52 -15.03 -5.96
N ARG A 282 10.30 -15.57 -5.77
CA ARG A 282 9.29 -15.65 -6.84
C ARG A 282 8.86 -14.28 -7.37
N ARG A 283 8.72 -13.27 -6.48
CA ARG A 283 8.39 -11.89 -6.89
C ARG A 283 9.53 -11.25 -7.67
N ARG A 284 10.76 -11.48 -7.26
CA ARG A 284 11.96 -11.00 -7.96
C ARG A 284 12.07 -11.63 -9.34
N ASP A 285 11.88 -12.96 -9.45
CA ASP A 285 11.88 -13.66 -10.73
C ASP A 285 10.82 -13.15 -11.70
N ASN A 286 9.60 -12.95 -11.20
CA ASN A 286 8.51 -12.40 -12.02
C ASN A 286 8.84 -10.96 -12.46
N TYR A 287 9.44 -10.14 -11.58
CA TYR A 287 9.87 -8.79 -11.91
C TYR A 287 10.91 -8.80 -13.04
N PHE A 288 11.98 -9.58 -12.91
CA PHE A 288 13.02 -9.65 -13.93
C PHE A 288 12.47 -10.15 -15.29
N LYS A 289 11.67 -11.21 -15.29
CA LYS A 289 11.08 -11.74 -16.53
C LYS A 289 10.21 -10.71 -17.26
N LEU A 290 9.38 -9.97 -16.51
CA LEU A 290 8.57 -8.91 -17.10
C LEU A 290 9.43 -7.72 -17.54
N ALA A 291 10.41 -7.32 -16.75
CA ALA A 291 11.28 -6.19 -17.04
C ALA A 291 12.07 -6.46 -18.33
N ASP A 292 12.68 -7.63 -18.46
CA ASP A 292 13.45 -8.03 -19.65
C ASP A 292 12.57 -8.05 -20.91
N ALA A 293 11.39 -8.68 -20.83
CA ALA A 293 10.47 -8.77 -21.97
C ALA A 293 9.85 -7.40 -22.37
N LEU A 294 9.67 -6.48 -21.44
CA LEU A 294 9.08 -5.17 -21.69
C LEU A 294 10.14 -4.13 -22.09
N HIS A 295 11.40 -4.30 -21.72
CA HIS A 295 12.50 -3.41 -22.11
C HIS A 295 12.66 -3.30 -23.63
N GLU A 296 12.38 -4.37 -24.36
CA GLU A 296 12.44 -4.42 -25.82
C GLU A 296 11.29 -3.66 -26.53
N ILE A 297 10.26 -3.24 -25.78
CA ILE A 297 9.09 -2.56 -26.35
C ILE A 297 9.32 -1.05 -26.34
N SER A 298 9.65 -0.49 -27.49
CA SER A 298 9.89 0.95 -27.66
C SER A 298 8.71 1.79 -27.12
N GLY A 299 9.04 2.77 -26.27
CA GLY A 299 8.10 3.69 -25.64
C GLY A 299 7.36 3.08 -24.44
N VAL A 300 7.85 1.97 -23.90
CA VAL A 300 7.51 1.47 -22.58
C VAL A 300 8.71 1.71 -21.67
N GLU A 301 8.52 2.43 -20.60
CA GLU A 301 9.60 2.82 -19.68
C GLU A 301 9.32 2.28 -18.29
N MET A 302 10.34 1.69 -17.66
CA MET A 302 10.30 1.24 -16.27
C MET A 302 10.74 2.35 -15.34
N LEU A 303 9.95 2.65 -14.32
CA LEU A 303 10.32 3.61 -13.29
C LEU A 303 11.59 3.19 -12.52
N PHE A 304 11.74 1.88 -12.28
CA PHE A 304 12.89 1.28 -11.64
C PHE A 304 13.50 0.21 -12.55
N PRO A 305 14.43 0.58 -13.45
CA PRO A 305 15.01 -0.37 -14.39
C PRO A 305 15.95 -1.40 -13.72
N LYS A 306 16.41 -1.12 -12.50
CA LYS A 306 17.26 -2.02 -11.70
C LYS A 306 16.56 -2.39 -10.41
N LEU A 307 16.48 -3.70 -10.12
CA LEU A 307 15.99 -4.21 -8.85
C LEU A 307 17.17 -4.49 -7.91
N PRO A 308 17.36 -3.71 -6.84
CA PRO A 308 18.47 -3.90 -5.90
C PRO A 308 18.45 -5.28 -5.24
N ALA A 309 19.61 -5.76 -4.78
CA ALA A 309 19.69 -6.97 -3.98
C ALA A 309 18.85 -6.84 -2.71
N GLY A 310 18.23 -7.94 -2.26
CA GLY A 310 17.43 -7.95 -1.02
C GLY A 310 16.05 -7.26 -1.10
N VAL A 311 15.80 -6.43 -2.11
CA VAL A 311 14.50 -5.75 -2.28
C VAL A 311 13.43 -6.71 -2.78
N CYS A 312 12.27 -6.73 -2.11
CA CYS A 312 11.07 -7.43 -2.58
C CYS A 312 10.15 -6.46 -3.33
N PRO A 313 10.00 -6.58 -4.66
CA PRO A 313 9.14 -5.67 -5.41
C PRO A 313 7.66 -5.95 -5.09
N TRP A 314 6.90 -4.86 -4.84
CA TRP A 314 5.45 -4.99 -4.72
C TRP A 314 4.81 -5.17 -6.10
N THR A 315 5.20 -4.36 -7.06
CA THR A 315 4.69 -4.33 -8.44
C THR A 315 5.79 -3.92 -9.39
N LEU A 316 5.55 -4.00 -10.71
CA LEU A 316 6.39 -3.41 -11.74
C LEU A 316 5.76 -2.10 -12.25
N PRO A 317 6.27 -0.92 -11.84
CA PRO A 317 5.75 0.38 -12.28
C PRO A 317 6.32 0.77 -13.66
N LEU A 318 5.42 1.23 -14.54
CA LEU A 318 5.68 1.50 -15.95
C LEU A 318 4.99 2.79 -16.40
N THR A 319 5.58 3.46 -17.40
CA THR A 319 4.94 4.51 -18.19
C THR A 319 4.91 4.15 -19.67
N PHE A 320 3.98 4.75 -20.42
CA PHE A 320 3.95 4.72 -21.88
C PHE A 320 4.19 6.11 -22.43
N GLU A 321 5.15 6.21 -23.34
CA GLU A 321 5.40 7.43 -24.08
C GLU A 321 4.17 7.83 -24.90
N GLY A 322 3.68 9.07 -24.69
CA GLY A 322 2.58 9.64 -25.46
C GLY A 322 1.19 9.07 -25.19
N LEU A 323 1.00 8.28 -24.11
CA LEU A 323 -0.30 7.72 -23.78
C LEU A 323 -0.54 7.69 -22.26
N SER A 324 -1.50 8.49 -21.81
CA SER A 324 -1.95 8.54 -20.41
C SER A 324 -3.03 7.49 -20.13
N TYR A 325 -3.22 7.14 -18.86
CA TYR A 325 -4.27 6.22 -18.37
C TYR A 325 -4.28 4.84 -19.02
N VAL A 326 -3.10 4.33 -19.41
CA VAL A 326 -2.90 3.03 -20.07
C VAL A 326 -3.50 1.87 -19.29
N HIS A 327 -3.51 1.95 -17.97
CA HIS A 327 -4.11 0.93 -17.11
C HIS A 327 -5.58 0.66 -17.45
N LYS A 328 -6.35 1.65 -17.89
CA LYS A 328 -7.76 1.47 -18.31
C LYS A 328 -7.86 0.57 -19.54
N LEU A 329 -7.03 0.83 -20.54
CA LEU A 329 -6.96 0.01 -21.76
C LEU A 329 -6.50 -1.42 -21.49
N LEU A 330 -5.53 -1.60 -20.58
CA LEU A 330 -5.05 -2.91 -20.18
C LEU A 330 -6.13 -3.70 -19.44
N ARG A 331 -6.86 -3.04 -18.53
CA ARG A 331 -7.99 -3.65 -17.80
C ARG A 331 -9.12 -4.08 -18.73
N GLU A 332 -9.43 -3.31 -19.77
CA GLU A 332 -10.39 -3.69 -20.80
C GLU A 332 -9.97 -4.96 -21.55
N ARG A 333 -8.69 -5.27 -21.60
CA ARG A 333 -8.11 -6.48 -22.21
C ARG A 333 -7.85 -7.62 -21.23
N GLY A 334 -8.34 -7.48 -19.98
CA GLY A 334 -8.26 -8.53 -18.95
C GLY A 334 -6.95 -8.54 -18.16
N ILE A 335 -6.08 -7.52 -18.30
CA ILE A 335 -4.87 -7.37 -17.49
C ILE A 335 -5.20 -6.53 -16.24
N PRO A 336 -4.90 -7.00 -15.02
CA PRO A 336 -5.21 -6.29 -13.78
C PRO A 336 -4.19 -5.17 -13.47
N ALA A 337 -3.94 -4.30 -14.45
CA ALA A 337 -3.09 -3.13 -14.26
C ALA A 337 -3.74 -2.14 -13.27
N VAL A 338 -2.93 -1.52 -12.43
CA VAL A 338 -3.37 -0.59 -11.38
C VAL A 338 -2.68 0.76 -11.58
N ALA A 339 -3.37 1.84 -11.22
CA ALA A 339 -2.83 3.19 -11.09
C ALA A 339 -3.47 3.86 -9.87
N TRP A 340 -2.96 5.01 -9.47
CA TRP A 340 -3.46 5.73 -8.30
C TRP A 340 -4.36 6.92 -8.63
N ASP A 341 -4.76 7.07 -9.88
CA ASP A 341 -5.69 8.12 -10.31
C ASP A 341 -6.98 8.17 -9.48
N ALA A 342 -7.55 6.99 -9.17
CA ALA A 342 -8.79 6.85 -8.39
C ALA A 342 -8.64 7.03 -6.87
N VAL A 343 -7.41 7.07 -6.36
CA VAL A 343 -7.11 7.16 -4.91
C VAL A 343 -6.30 8.40 -4.55
N ARG A 344 -6.23 9.35 -5.48
CA ARG A 344 -5.59 10.65 -5.30
C ARG A 344 -6.33 11.46 -4.23
N PRO A 345 -5.62 12.13 -3.29
CA PRO A 345 -6.22 13.10 -2.38
C PRO A 345 -6.92 14.24 -3.14
N GLN A 346 -8.09 14.66 -2.67
CA GLN A 346 -8.91 15.67 -3.38
C GLN A 346 -8.23 17.04 -3.48
N GLU A 347 -7.42 17.42 -2.50
CA GLU A 347 -6.70 18.70 -2.46
C GLU A 347 -5.61 18.82 -3.50
N LEU A 348 -5.17 17.72 -4.07
CA LEU A 348 -4.17 17.70 -5.14
C LEU A 348 -4.79 17.96 -6.53
N GLY A 349 -6.04 18.37 -6.60
CA GLY A 349 -6.66 18.87 -7.83
C GLY A 349 -6.07 20.22 -8.25
N GLY A 350 -5.51 20.29 -9.47
CA GLY A 350 -4.91 21.52 -10.03
C GLY A 350 -3.40 21.39 -10.32
N ALA A 351 -2.87 22.29 -11.14
CA ALA A 351 -1.52 22.22 -11.70
C ALA A 351 -0.39 22.60 -10.70
N GLN A 352 -0.55 22.33 -9.42
CA GLN A 352 0.44 22.71 -8.39
C GLN A 352 1.68 21.80 -8.38
N PHE A 353 1.51 20.48 -8.71
CA PHE A 353 2.55 19.46 -8.62
C PHE A 353 2.68 18.72 -9.95
N HIS A 354 3.27 19.34 -10.96
CA HIS A 354 3.34 18.81 -12.32
C HIS A 354 3.86 17.37 -12.42
N ASP A 355 4.90 17.02 -11.69
CA ASP A 355 5.48 15.69 -11.74
C ASP A 355 4.59 14.66 -11.01
N ALA A 356 3.92 15.05 -9.94
CA ALA A 356 2.93 14.19 -9.29
C ALA A 356 1.70 14.00 -10.20
N ASP A 357 1.24 15.04 -10.87
CA ASP A 357 0.15 14.98 -11.87
C ASP A 357 0.53 14.00 -12.99
N PHE A 358 1.76 14.13 -13.53
CA PHE A 358 2.27 13.20 -14.52
C PHE A 358 2.24 11.74 -14.02
N LEU A 359 2.65 11.49 -12.77
CA LEU A 359 2.62 10.15 -12.19
C LEU A 359 1.20 9.60 -12.03
N TYR A 360 0.23 10.41 -11.58
CA TYR A 360 -1.17 9.96 -11.48
C TYR A 360 -1.79 9.61 -12.83
N GLU A 361 -1.42 10.31 -13.90
CA GLU A 361 -1.98 10.11 -15.23
C GLU A 361 -1.29 9.02 -16.04
N ASN A 362 0.03 8.88 -15.88
CA ASN A 362 0.85 8.08 -16.77
C ASN A 362 1.43 6.83 -16.11
N LEU A 363 1.68 6.85 -14.79
CA LEU A 363 2.25 5.71 -14.11
C LEU A 363 1.18 4.65 -13.84
N PHE A 364 1.43 3.45 -14.29
CA PHE A 364 0.65 2.26 -13.95
C PHE A 364 1.57 1.13 -13.54
N PHE A 365 1.04 0.14 -12.86
CA PHE A 365 1.84 -0.96 -12.37
C PHE A 365 1.19 -2.31 -12.61
N LEU A 366 2.04 -3.27 -12.97
CA LEU A 366 1.68 -4.66 -13.21
C LEU A 366 1.93 -5.49 -11.95
N PRO A 367 1.11 -6.51 -11.68
CA PRO A 367 1.36 -7.44 -10.60
C PRO A 367 2.60 -8.30 -10.88
N VAL A 368 3.40 -8.54 -9.83
CA VAL A 368 4.54 -9.46 -9.83
C VAL A 368 4.44 -10.48 -8.70
N HIS A 369 3.24 -10.67 -8.15
CA HIS A 369 3.03 -11.49 -6.97
C HIS A 369 3.34 -12.99 -7.20
N GLN A 370 3.60 -13.69 -6.12
CA GLN A 370 4.10 -15.06 -6.10
C GLN A 370 3.17 -16.12 -6.73
N ASN A 371 1.88 -15.81 -6.93
CA ASN A 371 0.92 -16.73 -7.55
C ASN A 371 0.85 -16.64 -9.07
N LEU A 372 1.60 -15.71 -9.68
CA LEU A 372 1.66 -15.62 -11.15
C LEU A 372 2.44 -16.80 -11.72
N GLU A 373 1.87 -17.42 -12.75
CA GLU A 373 2.51 -18.45 -13.54
C GLU A 373 3.11 -17.87 -14.83
N PRO A 374 4.06 -18.53 -15.49
CA PRO A 374 4.75 -18.00 -16.68
C PRO A 374 3.78 -17.47 -17.75
N HIS A 375 2.72 -18.21 -18.06
CA HIS A 375 1.74 -17.80 -19.07
C HIS A 375 1.00 -16.49 -18.72
N HIS A 376 0.86 -16.14 -17.44
CA HIS A 376 0.30 -14.83 -17.03
C HIS A 376 1.26 -13.68 -17.40
N LEU A 377 2.57 -13.90 -17.25
CA LEU A 377 3.60 -12.92 -17.62
C LEU A 377 3.63 -12.73 -19.14
N ASP A 378 3.63 -13.83 -19.91
CA ASP A 378 3.59 -13.81 -21.38
C ASP A 378 2.35 -13.08 -21.89
N GLU A 379 1.20 -13.28 -21.25
CA GLU A 379 -0.03 -12.60 -21.59
C GLU A 379 0.05 -11.10 -21.35
N MET A 380 0.59 -10.66 -20.20
CA MET A 380 0.80 -9.23 -19.92
C MET A 380 1.67 -8.59 -21.01
N VAL A 381 2.77 -9.22 -21.36
CA VAL A 381 3.69 -8.74 -22.41
C VAL A 381 2.99 -8.68 -23.77
N SER A 382 2.27 -9.73 -24.15
CA SER A 382 1.53 -9.79 -25.44
C SER A 382 0.49 -8.67 -25.55
N VAL A 383 -0.30 -8.46 -24.50
CA VAL A 383 -1.32 -7.40 -24.50
C VAL A 383 -0.67 -6.01 -24.56
N ILE A 384 0.43 -5.78 -23.85
CA ILE A 384 1.17 -4.52 -23.89
C ILE A 384 1.74 -4.23 -25.27
N LYS A 385 2.35 -5.23 -25.92
CA LYS A 385 2.81 -5.13 -27.32
C LYS A 385 1.66 -4.73 -28.25
N ASN A 386 0.51 -5.39 -28.15
CA ASN A 386 -0.65 -5.10 -28.98
C ASN A 386 -1.23 -3.69 -28.74
N VAL A 387 -1.28 -3.23 -27.47
CA VAL A 387 -1.69 -1.85 -27.15
C VAL A 387 -0.72 -0.87 -27.79
N ARG A 388 0.59 -1.09 -27.69
CA ARG A 388 1.60 -0.19 -28.26
C ARG A 388 1.54 -0.14 -29.78
N HIS A 389 1.34 -1.26 -30.47
CA HIS A 389 1.17 -1.30 -31.92
C HIS A 389 -0.10 -0.55 -32.37
N SER A 390 -1.22 -0.76 -31.69
CA SER A 390 -2.48 -0.10 -32.06
C SER A 390 -2.47 1.42 -31.85
N THR A 391 -1.68 1.92 -30.90
CA THR A 391 -1.54 3.37 -30.65
C THR A 391 -0.57 4.06 -31.60
N ARG A 392 0.44 3.36 -32.13
CA ARG A 392 1.33 3.88 -33.18
C ARG A 392 0.65 4.01 -34.53
N SER A 393 -0.27 3.10 -34.84
CA SER A 393 -0.99 3.05 -36.13
C SER A 393 -2.13 4.07 -36.24
N ARG A 394 -2.52 4.74 -35.15
CA ARG A 394 -3.49 5.82 -35.11
C ARG A 394 -2.82 7.05 -34.50
N PRO A 395 -2.34 8.02 -35.31
CA PRO A 395 -1.98 9.31 -34.76
C PRO A 395 -3.25 9.87 -34.07
N LEU A 396 -3.16 10.10 -32.76
CA LEU A 396 -4.23 10.65 -31.96
C LEU A 396 -4.67 11.96 -32.60
N ALA A 397 -5.90 11.99 -33.15
CA ALA A 397 -6.59 13.24 -33.41
C ALA A 397 -6.58 13.99 -32.05
N ARG A 398 -5.86 15.11 -32.02
CA ARG A 398 -5.90 16.04 -30.89
C ARG A 398 -7.35 16.48 -30.74
N ASN A 399 -8.06 15.93 -29.78
CA ASN A 399 -9.28 16.53 -29.31
C ASN A 399 -8.90 17.83 -28.58
N LEU A 400 -8.79 18.90 -29.39
CA LEU A 400 -8.98 20.28 -28.97
C LEU A 400 -10.49 20.46 -28.84
N GLY A 401 -10.98 20.56 -27.60
CA GLY A 401 -12.37 20.83 -27.27
C GLY A 401 -12.49 20.91 -25.75
#